data_6b0a00c6357fa52f41ea5d9d5f866336
#
_entry.id   6b0a00c6357fa52f41ea5d9d5f866336
#
_cell.length_a   1.000
_cell.length_b   1.000
_cell.length_c   1.000
_cell.angle_alpha   90.00
_cell.angle_beta   90.00
_cell.angle_gamma   90.00
#
_symmetry.space_group_name_H-M   'P 1'
#
loop_
_entity.id
_entity.type
_entity.pdbx_description
1 polymer ?
#
loop_
_entity_poly.entity_id
_entity_poly.type
_entity_poly.pdbx_seq_one_letter_code
_entity_poly.pdbx_strand_id
1 'polypeptide(L)'
;MSQHDHDMAALPLTKPQLAVITAACSQHHVSRLYLFGSLLRPDYRPGQSDIDLLVEFQPLEPSELVDAYFGLEEKLTGSLGTPVDLVMATARRNPIVQADIDATKQLLYAA
;
A
#
# COMPACT_ATOMS: atom_id res chain seq x y z
N MET A 1 25.01 10.84 2.05
CA MET A 1 24.52 10.92 0.99
C MET A 1 24.13 9.62 0.33
N SER A 2 24.99 8.84 -0.06
CA SER A 2 24.62 7.60 -0.67
C SER A 2 23.80 6.69 0.24
N GLN A 3 23.90 6.86 1.56
CA GLN A 3 23.11 6.06 2.48
C GLN A 3 21.62 6.26 2.29
N HIS A 4 21.18 7.49 2.12
CA HIS A 4 19.78 7.78 1.90
C HIS A 4 19.30 7.20 0.59
N ASP A 5 20.11 7.30 -0.44
CA ASP A 5 19.77 6.74 -1.74
C ASP A 5 19.65 5.23 -1.64
N HIS A 6 20.52 4.61 -0.87
CA HIS A 6 20.50 3.17 -0.68
C HIS A 6 19.20 2.73 0.01
N ASP A 7 18.79 3.45 1.06
CA ASP A 7 17.56 3.13 1.79
C ASP A 7 16.35 3.28 0.89
N MET A 8 16.31 4.32 0.08
CA MET A 8 15.21 4.52 -0.85
C MET A 8 15.20 3.44 -1.93
N ALA A 9 16.37 3.00 -2.35
CA ALA A 9 16.47 1.94 -3.33
C ALA A 9 15.98 0.61 -2.80
N ALA A 10 15.85 0.46 -1.49
CA ALA A 10 15.30 -0.77 -0.90
C ALA A 10 13.81 -0.92 -1.15
N LEU A 11 13.10 0.17 -1.44
CA LEU A 11 11.68 0.08 -1.79
C LEU A 11 11.54 -0.47 -3.21
N PRO A 12 10.69 -1.49 -3.40
CA PRO A 12 10.54 -2.12 -4.72
C PRO A 12 9.60 -1.35 -5.65
N LEU A 13 9.39 -0.06 -5.39
CA LEU A 13 8.52 0.79 -6.19
C LEU A 13 9.32 1.94 -6.78
N THR A 14 9.03 2.29 -8.03
CA THR A 14 9.68 3.41 -8.69
C THR A 14 9.10 4.74 -8.20
N LYS A 15 9.81 5.83 -8.49
CA LYS A 15 9.30 7.16 -8.15
C LYS A 15 7.97 7.47 -8.84
N PRO A 16 7.78 7.17 -10.13
CA PRO A 16 6.47 7.37 -10.76
C PRO A 16 5.37 6.55 -10.10
N GLN A 17 5.65 5.31 -9.69
CA GLN A 17 4.67 4.49 -9.00
C GLN A 17 4.29 5.11 -7.65
N LEU A 18 5.26 5.58 -6.89
CA LEU A 18 4.99 6.23 -5.62
C LEU A 18 4.18 7.51 -5.80
N ALA A 19 4.44 8.27 -6.85
CA ALA A 19 3.68 9.48 -7.13
C ALA A 19 2.22 9.17 -7.43
N VAL A 20 1.96 8.12 -8.20
CA VAL A 20 0.60 7.66 -8.50
C VAL A 20 -0.11 7.23 -7.22
N ILE A 21 0.58 6.46 -6.39
CA ILE A 21 0.01 5.98 -5.12
C ILE A 21 -0.33 7.15 -4.22
N THR A 22 0.57 8.11 -4.08
CA THR A 22 0.36 9.28 -3.23
C THR A 22 -0.84 10.09 -3.71
N ALA A 23 -0.94 10.33 -5.01
CA ALA A 23 -2.06 11.07 -5.58
C ALA A 23 -3.39 10.35 -5.34
N ALA A 24 -3.42 9.03 -5.55
CA ALA A 24 -4.62 8.24 -5.34
C ALA A 24 -5.05 8.28 -3.88
N CYS A 25 -4.10 8.16 -2.95
CA CYS A 25 -4.40 8.23 -1.53
C CYS A 25 -5.01 9.56 -1.14
N SER A 26 -4.46 10.65 -1.66
CA SER A 26 -4.97 11.99 -1.38
C SER A 26 -6.40 12.15 -1.89
N GLN A 27 -6.73 11.56 -3.03
CA GLN A 27 -8.05 11.67 -3.64
C GLN A 27 -9.09 10.78 -2.96
N HIS A 28 -8.68 9.76 -2.23
CA HIS A 28 -9.59 8.75 -1.69
C HIS A 28 -9.62 8.69 -0.17
N HIS A 29 -9.32 9.81 0.49
CA HIS A 29 -9.46 9.96 1.94
C HIS A 29 -8.61 9.00 2.76
N VAL A 30 -7.44 8.64 2.26
CA VAL A 30 -6.52 7.77 2.98
C VAL A 30 -5.81 8.56 4.07
N SER A 31 -5.74 7.98 5.27
CA SER A 31 -4.95 8.51 6.36
C SER A 31 -3.51 8.02 6.28
N ARG A 32 -3.33 6.71 6.13
CA ARG A 32 -2.01 6.11 5.97
C ARG A 32 -2.08 4.90 5.05
N LEU A 33 -1.01 4.68 4.31
CA LEU A 33 -0.88 3.52 3.45
C LEU A 33 0.49 2.89 3.65
N TYR A 34 0.51 1.57 3.79
CA TYR A 34 1.75 0.82 3.99
C TYR A 34 1.90 -0.26 2.92
N LEU A 35 3.14 -0.53 2.56
CA LEU A 35 3.50 -1.68 1.72
C LEU A 35 3.90 -2.83 2.63
N PHE A 36 3.40 -4.03 2.33
CA PHE A 36 3.81 -5.23 3.07
C PHE A 36 3.81 -6.42 2.12
N GLY A 37 4.20 -7.59 2.65
CA GLY A 37 4.03 -8.83 1.93
C GLY A 37 5.08 -9.11 0.87
N SER A 38 4.65 -9.63 -0.28
CA SER A 38 5.54 -10.24 -1.25
C SER A 38 6.57 -9.28 -1.85
N LEU A 39 6.23 -8.00 -2.01
CA LEU A 39 7.18 -7.04 -2.57
C LEU A 39 8.39 -6.81 -1.67
N LEU A 40 8.27 -7.10 -0.39
CA LEU A 40 9.36 -6.92 0.57
C LEU A 40 10.19 -8.20 0.77
N ARG A 41 9.85 -9.26 0.05
CA ARG A 41 10.58 -10.52 0.14
C ARG A 41 11.73 -10.56 -0.87
N PRO A 42 12.82 -11.26 -0.54
CA PRO A 42 13.96 -11.35 -1.46
C PRO A 42 13.64 -12.00 -2.80
N ASP A 43 12.61 -12.84 -2.84
CA ASP A 43 12.22 -13.56 -4.05
C ASP A 43 11.17 -12.84 -4.88
N TYR A 44 10.91 -11.57 -4.57
CA TYR A 44 9.96 -10.78 -5.34
C TYR A 44 10.35 -10.72 -6.82
N ARG A 45 9.36 -10.90 -7.70
CA ARG A 45 9.55 -10.84 -9.14
C ARG A 45 8.64 -9.78 -9.73
N PRO A 46 9.20 -8.71 -10.31
CA PRO A 46 8.39 -7.65 -10.91
C PRO A 46 7.40 -8.20 -11.94
N GLY A 47 6.16 -7.75 -11.86
CA GLY A 47 5.12 -8.16 -12.76
C GLY A 47 4.49 -9.52 -12.50
N GLN A 48 5.02 -10.27 -11.55
CA GLN A 48 4.49 -11.59 -11.21
C GLN A 48 3.89 -11.66 -9.81
N SER A 49 4.23 -10.71 -8.96
CA SER A 49 3.72 -10.67 -7.58
C SER A 49 2.73 -9.55 -7.44
N ASP A 50 1.65 -9.79 -6.67
CA ASP A 50 0.69 -8.76 -6.33
C ASP A 50 1.33 -7.72 -5.42
N ILE A 51 0.80 -6.51 -5.49
CA ILE A 51 1.22 -5.45 -4.59
C ILE A 51 0.29 -5.49 -3.37
N ASP A 52 0.85 -5.78 -2.21
CA ASP A 52 0.08 -5.89 -0.97
C ASP A 52 0.15 -4.56 -0.22
N LEU A 53 -1.01 -3.92 -0.04
CA LEU A 53 -1.11 -2.62 0.60
C LEU A 53 -2.06 -2.67 1.79
N LEU A 54 -1.64 -2.07 2.90
CA LEU A 54 -2.45 -1.93 4.10
C LEU A 54 -2.90 -0.48 4.19
N VAL A 55 -4.21 -0.25 4.21
CA VAL A 55 -4.76 1.10 4.17
C VAL A 55 -5.50 1.45 5.45
N GLU A 56 -5.26 2.68 5.94
CA GLU A 56 -6.05 3.31 6.99
C GLU A 56 -6.75 4.50 6.37
N PHE A 57 -8.07 4.56 6.48
CA PHE A 57 -8.84 5.69 5.98
C PHE A 57 -9.10 6.70 7.07
N GLN A 58 -9.33 7.95 6.68
CA GLN A 58 -9.81 8.97 7.58
C GLN A 58 -11.22 8.57 8.04
N PRO A 59 -11.73 9.14 9.14
CA PRO A 59 -13.08 8.81 9.59
C PRO A 59 -14.11 9.12 8.50
N LEU A 60 -14.84 8.09 8.08
CA LEU A 60 -15.84 8.18 7.02
C LEU A 60 -17.10 7.43 7.42
N GLU A 61 -18.25 7.87 6.89
CA GLU A 61 -19.47 7.10 7.01
C GLU A 61 -19.32 5.78 6.26
N PRO A 62 -20.07 4.73 6.65
CA PRO A 62 -19.91 3.43 5.99
C PRO A 62 -20.02 3.44 4.48
N SER A 63 -20.97 4.19 3.92
CA SER A 63 -21.11 4.27 2.47
C SER A 63 -19.93 4.97 1.82
N GLU A 64 -19.42 6.02 2.46
CA GLU A 64 -18.24 6.73 1.98
C GLU A 64 -17.00 5.84 2.04
N LEU A 65 -16.90 5.03 3.10
CA LEU A 65 -15.78 4.12 3.27
C LEU A 65 -15.73 3.08 2.15
N VAL A 66 -16.89 2.52 1.81
CA VAL A 66 -17.00 1.55 0.71
C VAL A 66 -16.56 2.18 -0.60
N ASP A 67 -17.06 3.37 -0.90
CA ASP A 67 -16.70 4.08 -2.13
C ASP A 67 -15.21 4.40 -2.17
N ALA A 68 -14.65 4.85 -1.05
CA ALA A 68 -13.22 5.16 -0.96
C ALA A 68 -12.37 3.92 -1.18
N TYR A 69 -12.75 2.80 -0.59
CA TYR A 69 -12.00 1.56 -0.70
C TYR A 69 -11.97 1.06 -2.15
N PHE A 70 -13.13 0.93 -2.77
CA PHE A 70 -13.19 0.40 -4.14
C PHE A 70 -12.63 1.40 -5.16
N GLY A 71 -12.84 2.70 -4.94
CA GLY A 71 -12.26 3.71 -5.81
C GLY A 71 -10.74 3.70 -5.75
N LEU A 72 -10.19 3.57 -4.56
CA LEU A 72 -8.74 3.48 -4.39
C LEU A 72 -8.18 2.22 -5.05
N GLU A 73 -8.81 1.08 -4.81
CA GLU A 73 -8.37 -0.18 -5.39
C GLU A 73 -8.36 -0.13 -6.92
N GLU A 74 -9.43 0.38 -7.50
CA GLU A 74 -9.54 0.50 -8.95
C GLU A 74 -8.49 1.44 -9.51
N LYS A 75 -8.31 2.58 -8.86
CA LYS A 75 -7.32 3.57 -9.31
C LYS A 75 -5.92 3.01 -9.26
N LEU A 76 -5.56 2.33 -8.18
CA LEU A 76 -4.23 1.77 -8.03
C LEU A 76 -3.98 0.64 -9.02
N THR A 77 -4.92 -0.27 -9.15
CA THR A 77 -4.78 -1.39 -10.09
C THR A 77 -4.63 -0.88 -11.53
N GLY A 78 -5.47 0.07 -11.92
CA GLY A 78 -5.40 0.63 -13.26
C GLY A 78 -4.14 1.41 -13.54
N SER A 79 -3.67 2.17 -12.56
CA SER A 79 -2.49 3.03 -12.74
C SER A 79 -1.17 2.28 -12.64
N LEU A 80 -1.13 1.25 -11.79
CA LEU A 80 0.10 0.48 -11.59
C LEU A 80 0.24 -0.68 -12.57
N GLY A 81 -0.86 -1.06 -13.22
CA GLY A 81 -0.82 -2.11 -14.22
C GLY A 81 -0.56 -3.51 -13.67
N THR A 82 -0.77 -3.71 -12.37
CA THR A 82 -0.59 -5.00 -11.73
C THR A 82 -1.65 -5.16 -10.65
N PRO A 83 -2.05 -6.39 -10.32
CA PRO A 83 -3.04 -6.60 -9.27
C PRO A 83 -2.58 -6.01 -7.94
N VAL A 84 -3.50 -5.38 -7.25
CA VAL A 84 -3.26 -4.79 -5.94
C VAL A 84 -4.17 -5.47 -4.93
N ASP A 85 -3.57 -6.00 -3.87
CA ASP A 85 -4.31 -6.57 -2.75
C ASP A 85 -4.41 -5.50 -1.67
N LEU A 86 -5.56 -4.85 -1.60
CA LEU A 86 -5.78 -3.73 -0.67
C LEU A 86 -6.50 -4.25 0.57
N VAL A 87 -5.81 -4.18 1.70
CA VAL A 87 -6.29 -4.71 2.97
C VAL A 87 -6.51 -3.54 3.93
N MET A 88 -7.68 -3.50 4.57
CA MET A 88 -7.94 -2.46 5.56
C MET A 88 -7.25 -2.78 6.88
N ALA A 89 -6.64 -1.75 7.48
CA ALA A 89 -5.92 -1.91 8.74
C ALA A 89 -6.85 -2.38 9.87
N THR A 90 -8.13 -2.05 9.78
CA THR A 90 -9.11 -2.43 10.79
C THR A 90 -9.67 -3.84 10.61
N ALA A 91 -9.35 -4.50 9.49
CA ALA A 91 -9.86 -5.85 9.24
C ALA A 91 -9.26 -6.84 10.24
N ARG A 92 -10.09 -7.76 10.70
CA ARG A 92 -9.60 -8.80 11.59
C ARG A 92 -8.81 -9.83 10.80
N ARG A 93 -7.73 -10.30 11.41
CA ARG A 93 -6.93 -11.35 10.80
C ARG A 93 -6.22 -12.14 11.88
N ASN A 94 -5.65 -13.27 11.48
CA ASN A 94 -4.88 -14.14 12.35
C ASN A 94 -3.78 -13.33 13.06
N PRO A 95 -3.61 -13.49 14.39
CA PRO A 95 -2.58 -12.73 15.13
C PRO A 95 -1.16 -12.93 14.59
N ILE A 96 -0.85 -14.10 14.06
CA ILE A 96 0.48 -14.36 13.48
C ILE A 96 0.67 -13.53 12.22
N VAL A 97 -0.35 -13.46 11.37
CA VAL A 97 -0.32 -12.66 10.15
C VAL A 97 -0.23 -11.17 10.50
N GLN A 98 -1.00 -10.73 11.50
CA GLN A 98 -0.96 -9.35 11.93
C GLN A 98 0.41 -8.95 12.46
N ALA A 99 1.03 -9.82 13.24
CA ALA A 99 2.37 -9.57 13.77
C ALA A 99 3.40 -9.46 12.64
N ASP A 100 3.28 -10.30 11.62
CA ASP A 100 4.17 -10.26 10.47
C ASP A 100 4.02 -8.95 9.70
N ILE A 101 2.78 -8.53 9.47
CA ILE A 101 2.51 -7.26 8.80
C ILE A 101 3.11 -6.10 9.60
N ASP A 102 2.86 -6.07 10.90
CA ASP A 102 3.35 -4.99 11.76
C ASP A 102 4.88 -4.94 11.79
N ALA A 103 5.52 -6.09 11.72
CA ALA A 103 6.98 -6.16 11.76
C ALA A 103 7.62 -5.72 10.44
N THR A 104 6.93 -5.91 9.31
CA THR A 104 7.55 -5.72 7.99
C THR A 104 6.99 -4.53 7.21
N LYS A 105 5.82 -4.03 7.55
CA LYS A 105 5.17 -2.98 6.77
C LYS A 105 6.02 -1.72 6.70
N GLN A 106 5.98 -1.06 5.55
CA GLN A 106 6.70 0.19 5.32
C GLN A 106 5.72 1.27 4.90
N LEU A 107 5.82 2.43 5.52
CA LEU A 107 4.92 3.54 5.25
C LEU A 107 5.18 4.13 3.87
N LEU A 108 4.14 4.25 3.06
CA LEU A 108 4.21 4.87 1.74
C LEU A 108 3.56 6.25 1.72
N TYR A 109 2.54 6.45 2.53
CA TYR A 109 1.78 7.71 2.52
C TYR A 109 1.20 7.98 3.90
N ALA A 110 1.24 9.24 4.31
CA ALA A 110 0.57 9.72 5.51
C ALA A 110 0.00 11.11 5.21
N ALA A 111 -1.29 11.27 5.51
CA ALA A 111 -1.97 12.54 5.30
C ALA A 111 -1.49 13.60 6.30
#